data_e2058fb49f74220b61164159558ccc62
#
_entry.id   e2058fb49f74220b61164159558ccc62
#
_cell.length_a   1.000
_cell.length_b   1.000
_cell.length_c   1.000
_cell.angle_alpha   90.00
_cell.angle_beta   90.00
_cell.angle_gamma   90.00
#
_symmetry.space_group_name_H-M   'P 1'
#
loop_
_entity.id
_entity.type
_entity.pdbx_description
1 polymer ?
#
loop_
_entity_poly.entity_id
_entity_poly.type
_entity_poly.pdbx_seq_one_letter_code
_entity_poly.pdbx_strand_id
1 'polypeptide(L)'
;ALNMPSITAEEAKIMNPWLLLASHLGKFIGQLTAEPIKAINILYDGAVSSMNLDALNCSVISGIMSTSHPDVNMVSAPIIAKDRGIKISTTTQDKSGIFEAYIKVTVVTESRERSVAGTVFSDNKPRFIQVKGINIDAEVGQHMLYTTNIDTPGIIGILGRTLAENDANIANFTLGRSEIGGEAIALLYLDAPLIDEIKSKLLKTGVFNQVSVLEFDVFS
;
A
#
# COMPACT_ATOMS: atom_id res chain seq x y z
N ALA A 1 23.43 11.84 -17.42
CA ALA A 1 22.35 12.77 -17.03
C ALA A 1 21.04 12.09 -17.40
N LEU A 2 20.28 11.63 -16.40
CA LEU A 2 18.91 11.17 -16.59
C LEU A 2 18.06 12.41 -16.85
N ASN A 3 17.74 12.65 -18.12
CA ASN A 3 16.74 13.63 -18.51
C ASN A 3 15.37 13.10 -18.02
N MET A 4 14.92 13.58 -16.87
CA MET A 4 13.50 13.50 -16.57
C MET A 4 12.80 14.46 -17.54
N PRO A 5 11.84 13.99 -18.37
CA PRO A 5 11.10 14.87 -19.23
C PRO A 5 10.42 15.94 -18.38
N SER A 6 10.53 17.21 -18.79
CA SER A 6 9.87 18.32 -18.14
C SER A 6 8.35 18.14 -18.29
N ILE A 7 7.67 17.85 -17.19
CA ILE A 7 6.21 17.71 -17.14
C ILE A 7 5.63 19.13 -17.10
N THR A 8 4.63 19.41 -17.93
CA THR A 8 3.89 20.70 -17.87
C THR A 8 3.13 20.82 -16.55
N ALA A 9 2.78 22.05 -16.14
CA ALA A 9 2.03 22.27 -14.91
C ALA A 9 0.63 21.59 -14.90
N GLU A 10 0.03 21.42 -16.08
CA GLU A 10 -1.25 20.70 -16.23
C GLU A 10 -1.06 19.18 -16.10
N GLU A 11 -0.05 18.63 -16.75
CA GLU A 11 0.31 17.21 -16.60
C GLU A 11 0.68 16.89 -15.15
N ALA A 12 1.36 17.78 -14.45
CA ALA A 12 1.70 17.62 -13.03
C ALA A 12 0.46 17.51 -12.15
N LYS A 13 -0.60 18.29 -12.40
CA LYS A 13 -1.86 18.19 -11.63
C LYS A 13 -2.53 16.83 -11.76
N ILE A 14 -2.49 16.25 -12.95
CA ILE A 14 -3.05 14.90 -13.22
C ILE A 14 -2.12 13.81 -12.67
N MET A 15 -0.82 14.00 -12.79
CA MET A 15 0.19 13.01 -12.44
C MET A 15 0.43 12.90 -10.92
N ASN A 16 0.40 14.02 -10.18
CA ASN A 16 0.74 14.04 -8.76
C ASN A 16 -0.07 13.09 -7.88
N PRO A 17 -1.40 12.96 -8.01
CA PRO A 17 -2.18 11.98 -7.24
C PRO A 17 -1.75 10.54 -7.53
N TRP A 18 -1.37 10.23 -8.78
CA TRP A 18 -0.92 8.91 -9.17
C TRP A 18 0.51 8.61 -8.69
N LEU A 19 1.39 9.61 -8.66
CA LEU A 19 2.72 9.49 -8.05
C LEU A 19 2.61 9.24 -6.53
N LEU A 20 1.69 9.95 -5.87
CA LEU A 20 1.40 9.73 -4.46
C LEU A 20 0.85 8.32 -4.22
N LEU A 21 -0.12 7.88 -5.00
CA LEU A 21 -0.63 6.51 -4.95
C LEU A 21 0.49 5.49 -5.14
N ALA A 22 1.33 5.66 -6.16
CA ALA A 22 2.46 4.77 -6.46
C ALA A 22 3.41 4.66 -5.26
N SER A 23 3.74 5.80 -4.63
CA SER A 23 4.55 5.84 -3.40
C SER A 23 3.85 5.10 -2.26
N HIS A 24 2.55 5.33 -2.05
CA HIS A 24 1.78 4.66 -0.99
C HIS A 24 1.70 3.15 -1.18
N LEU A 25 1.47 2.68 -2.41
CA LEU A 25 1.47 1.24 -2.73
C LEU A 25 2.84 0.61 -2.43
N GLY A 26 3.91 1.31 -2.83
CA GLY A 26 5.27 0.88 -2.52
C GLY A 26 5.56 0.83 -1.02
N LYS A 27 5.22 1.88 -0.28
CA LYS A 27 5.39 1.93 1.19
C LYS A 27 4.56 0.87 1.91
N PHE A 28 3.31 0.67 1.48
CA PHE A 28 2.46 -0.37 2.06
C PHE A 28 3.14 -1.73 2.01
N ILE A 29 3.54 -2.13 0.81
CA ILE A 29 4.09 -3.47 0.61
C ILE A 29 5.51 -3.60 1.17
N GLY A 30 6.32 -2.53 1.12
CA GLY A 30 7.65 -2.48 1.69
C GLY A 30 7.65 -2.67 3.21
N GLN A 31 6.75 -1.99 3.92
CA GLN A 31 6.59 -2.12 5.38
C GLN A 31 6.11 -3.52 5.81
N LEU A 32 5.41 -4.23 4.94
CA LEU A 32 4.94 -5.60 5.21
C LEU A 32 5.93 -6.69 4.79
N THR A 33 7.05 -6.32 4.12
CA THR A 33 8.00 -7.27 3.55
C THR A 33 9.32 -7.20 4.31
N ALA A 34 9.54 -8.17 5.19
CA ALA A 34 10.79 -8.29 5.96
C ALA A 34 11.86 -9.13 5.24
N GLU A 35 11.47 -9.94 4.26
CA GLU A 35 12.36 -10.83 3.51
C GLU A 35 13.01 -10.10 2.33
N PRO A 36 14.19 -10.54 1.87
CA PRO A 36 14.81 -10.02 0.66
C PRO A 36 13.87 -10.16 -0.56
N ILE A 37 13.68 -9.05 -1.28
CA ILE A 37 12.82 -9.00 -2.46
C ILE A 37 13.58 -9.55 -3.67
N LYS A 38 12.95 -10.47 -4.41
CA LYS A 38 13.47 -11.04 -5.66
C LYS A 38 12.92 -10.35 -6.90
N ALA A 39 11.64 -9.98 -6.85
CA ALA A 39 10.99 -9.32 -7.96
C ALA A 39 9.92 -8.32 -7.50
N ILE A 40 9.73 -7.29 -8.32
CA ILE A 40 8.67 -6.29 -8.21
C ILE A 40 7.94 -6.26 -9.55
N ASN A 41 6.65 -6.59 -9.54
CA ASN A 41 5.81 -6.56 -10.72
C ASN A 41 4.78 -5.44 -10.56
N ILE A 42 4.73 -4.51 -11.51
CA ILE A 42 3.84 -3.35 -11.48
C ILE A 42 2.90 -3.45 -12.67
N LEU A 43 1.60 -3.48 -12.39
CA LEU A 43 0.53 -3.50 -13.39
C LEU A 43 -0.18 -2.15 -13.40
N TYR A 44 -0.30 -1.58 -14.57
CA TYR A 44 -1.08 -0.38 -14.85
C TYR A 44 -2.30 -0.76 -15.70
N ASP A 45 -3.49 -0.45 -15.24
CA ASP A 45 -4.74 -0.75 -15.95
C ASP A 45 -5.53 0.53 -16.22
N GLY A 46 -6.05 0.65 -17.45
CA GLY A 46 -6.84 1.78 -17.90
C GLY A 46 -6.03 3.05 -18.17
N ALA A 47 -6.61 4.21 -17.95
CA ALA A 47 -6.03 5.52 -18.34
C ALA A 47 -4.62 5.77 -17.78
N VAL A 48 -4.30 5.25 -16.60
CA VAL A 48 -2.97 5.40 -15.99
C VAL A 48 -1.86 4.75 -16.83
N SER A 49 -2.18 3.76 -17.67
CA SER A 49 -1.21 3.09 -18.54
C SER A 49 -0.61 4.00 -19.62
N SER A 50 -1.24 5.14 -19.89
CA SER A 50 -0.79 6.15 -20.86
C SER A 50 0.02 7.27 -20.22
N MET A 51 0.23 7.25 -18.90
CA MET A 51 1.00 8.25 -18.17
C MET A 51 2.50 7.97 -18.25
N ASN A 52 3.32 8.80 -17.60
CA ASN A 52 4.75 8.58 -17.45
C ASN A 52 5.03 7.39 -16.51
N LEU A 53 5.08 6.19 -17.06
CA LEU A 53 5.29 4.95 -16.30
C LEU A 53 6.66 4.88 -15.64
N ASP A 54 7.69 5.50 -16.21
CA ASP A 54 9.03 5.52 -15.59
C ASP A 54 9.00 6.28 -14.27
N ALA A 55 8.32 7.43 -14.23
CA ALA A 55 8.15 8.20 -13.00
C ALA A 55 7.31 7.42 -11.96
N LEU A 56 6.24 6.76 -12.38
CA LEU A 56 5.40 5.93 -11.50
C LEU A 56 6.19 4.72 -10.97
N ASN A 57 6.95 4.03 -11.82
CA ASN A 57 7.83 2.94 -11.40
C ASN A 57 8.85 3.40 -10.36
N CYS A 58 9.53 4.54 -10.60
CA CYS A 58 10.47 5.12 -9.65
C CYS A 58 9.80 5.42 -8.30
N SER A 59 8.56 5.93 -8.32
CA SER A 59 7.80 6.23 -7.10
C SER A 59 7.44 4.96 -6.32
N VAL A 60 6.98 3.90 -6.99
CA VAL A 60 6.71 2.58 -6.37
C VAL A 60 7.98 2.02 -5.73
N ILE A 61 9.08 1.97 -6.49
CA ILE A 61 10.34 1.38 -6.02
C ILE A 61 10.91 2.19 -4.85
N SER A 62 10.85 3.52 -4.92
CA SER A 62 11.27 4.40 -3.82
C SER A 62 10.44 4.12 -2.56
N GLY A 63 9.12 3.98 -2.68
CA GLY A 63 8.24 3.61 -1.58
C GLY A 63 8.63 2.27 -0.94
N ILE A 64 8.88 1.24 -1.74
CA ILE A 64 9.32 -0.08 -1.25
C ILE A 64 10.64 0.02 -0.51
N MET A 65 11.62 0.71 -1.10
CA MET A 65 12.98 0.79 -0.56
C MET A 65 13.09 1.69 0.67
N SER A 66 12.20 2.68 0.83
CA SER A 66 12.25 3.66 1.93
C SER A 66 12.20 3.01 3.32
N THR A 67 11.61 1.83 3.44
CA THR A 67 11.54 1.08 4.69
C THR A 67 12.92 0.60 5.18
N SER A 68 13.79 0.23 4.26
CA SER A 68 15.15 -0.26 4.57
C SER A 68 16.24 0.78 4.33
N HIS A 69 15.93 1.84 3.60
CA HIS A 69 16.86 2.91 3.21
C HIS A 69 16.16 4.27 3.35
N PRO A 70 16.24 4.92 4.53
CA PRO A 70 15.56 6.21 4.78
C PRO A 70 15.94 7.33 3.79
N ASP A 71 17.17 7.30 3.28
CA ASP A 71 17.72 8.32 2.35
C ASP A 71 17.40 8.03 0.88
N VAL A 72 16.65 6.95 0.58
CA VAL A 72 16.30 6.61 -0.79
C VAL A 72 15.31 7.63 -1.37
N ASN A 73 15.49 7.94 -2.66
CA ASN A 73 14.60 8.80 -3.42
C ASN A 73 14.29 8.17 -4.79
N MET A 74 13.42 8.82 -5.57
CA MET A 74 13.00 8.30 -6.88
C MET A 74 14.14 8.10 -7.88
N VAL A 75 15.28 8.80 -7.72
CA VAL A 75 16.45 8.67 -8.60
C VAL A 75 17.32 7.49 -8.17
N SER A 76 17.57 7.34 -6.88
CA SER A 76 18.44 6.29 -6.34
C SER A 76 17.77 4.92 -6.23
N ALA A 77 16.45 4.87 -6.03
CA ALA A 77 15.72 3.63 -5.79
C ALA A 77 15.87 2.58 -6.90
N PRO A 78 15.72 2.90 -8.19
CA PRO A 78 15.91 1.93 -9.26
C PRO A 78 17.34 1.38 -9.34
N ILE A 79 18.33 2.22 -9.02
CA ILE A 79 19.75 1.83 -9.01
C ILE A 79 19.98 0.82 -7.88
N ILE A 80 19.51 1.13 -6.68
CA ILE A 80 19.63 0.25 -5.50
C ILE A 80 18.93 -1.09 -5.77
N ALA A 81 17.74 -1.07 -6.36
CA ALA A 81 17.01 -2.28 -6.71
C ALA A 81 17.80 -3.16 -7.69
N LYS A 82 18.39 -2.54 -8.72
CA LYS A 82 19.23 -3.22 -9.70
C LYS A 82 20.49 -3.82 -9.06
N ASP A 83 21.19 -3.06 -8.22
CA ASP A 83 22.40 -3.51 -7.53
C ASP A 83 22.12 -4.69 -6.58
N ARG A 84 20.90 -4.78 -6.06
CA ARG A 84 20.43 -5.91 -5.26
C ARG A 84 19.92 -7.10 -6.08
N GLY A 85 19.95 -7.01 -7.40
CA GLY A 85 19.51 -8.06 -8.29
C GLY A 85 17.98 -8.24 -8.32
N ILE A 86 17.21 -7.22 -7.90
CA ILE A 86 15.74 -7.26 -7.92
C ILE A 86 15.26 -7.14 -9.36
N LYS A 87 14.46 -8.10 -9.80
CA LYS A 87 13.82 -8.06 -11.11
C LYS A 87 12.61 -7.15 -11.08
N ILE A 88 12.56 -6.14 -11.95
CA ILE A 88 11.42 -5.23 -12.07
C ILE A 88 10.72 -5.51 -13.39
N SER A 89 9.42 -5.73 -13.37
CA SER A 89 8.58 -5.87 -14.55
C SER A 89 7.41 -4.90 -14.52
N THR A 90 7.08 -4.34 -15.68
CA THR A 90 5.95 -3.44 -15.89
C THR A 90 5.02 -4.06 -16.91
N THR A 91 3.75 -4.13 -16.59
CA THR A 91 2.69 -4.61 -17.47
C THR A 91 1.62 -3.54 -17.61
N THR A 92 1.13 -3.33 -18.82
CA THR A 92 0.01 -2.45 -19.11
C THR A 92 -1.15 -3.26 -19.67
N GLN A 93 -2.35 -2.90 -19.27
CA GLN A 93 -3.57 -3.46 -19.85
C GLN A 93 -4.67 -2.38 -19.84
N ASP A 94 -5.71 -2.62 -20.63
CA ASP A 94 -6.90 -1.79 -20.67
C ASP A 94 -8.10 -2.74 -20.62
N LYS A 95 -8.37 -3.25 -19.41
CA LYS A 95 -9.52 -4.10 -19.15
C LYS A 95 -10.60 -3.25 -18.53
N SER A 96 -11.74 -3.16 -19.20
CA SER A 96 -12.94 -2.55 -18.61
C SER A 96 -13.32 -3.31 -17.32
N GLY A 97 -13.15 -2.65 -16.20
CA GLY A 97 -13.44 -3.17 -14.87
C GLY A 97 -14.33 -2.20 -14.08
N ILE A 98 -14.40 -2.41 -12.77
CA ILE A 98 -15.15 -1.54 -11.84
C ILE A 98 -14.49 -0.15 -11.74
N PHE A 99 -13.16 -0.08 -11.90
CA PHE A 99 -12.38 1.14 -11.86
C PHE A 99 -11.91 1.51 -13.26
N GLU A 100 -11.95 2.80 -13.60
CA GLU A 100 -11.45 3.33 -14.89
C GLU A 100 -9.93 3.19 -15.02
N ALA A 101 -9.23 3.23 -13.91
CA ALA A 101 -7.79 3.02 -13.84
C ALA A 101 -7.36 2.54 -12.46
N TYR A 102 -6.30 1.73 -12.39
CA TYR A 102 -5.65 1.37 -11.13
C TYR A 102 -4.20 0.94 -11.35
N ILE A 103 -3.43 0.96 -10.26
CA ILE A 103 -2.08 0.42 -10.18
C ILE A 103 -2.11 -0.78 -9.24
N LYS A 104 -1.50 -1.91 -9.64
CA LYS A 104 -1.27 -3.06 -8.77
C LYS A 104 0.21 -3.32 -8.66
N VAL A 105 0.70 -3.40 -7.43
CA VAL A 105 2.09 -3.74 -7.11
C VAL A 105 2.13 -5.11 -6.47
N THR A 106 3.00 -5.98 -7.00
CA THR A 106 3.25 -7.31 -6.47
C THR A 106 4.74 -7.46 -6.16
N VAL A 107 5.05 -7.86 -4.94
CA VAL A 107 6.42 -8.16 -4.49
C VAL A 107 6.56 -9.65 -4.26
N VAL A 108 7.62 -10.23 -4.83
CA VAL A 108 7.96 -11.65 -4.70
C VAL A 108 9.24 -11.79 -3.88
N THR A 109 9.16 -12.62 -2.83
CA THR A 109 10.29 -13.03 -2.00
C THR A 109 10.60 -14.51 -2.21
N GLU A 110 11.48 -15.10 -1.40
CA GLU A 110 11.73 -16.56 -1.43
C GLU A 110 10.48 -17.38 -1.06
N SER A 111 9.77 -16.91 -0.02
CA SER A 111 8.73 -17.72 0.63
C SER A 111 7.31 -17.33 0.22
N ARG A 112 7.09 -16.13 -0.32
CA ARG A 112 5.74 -15.61 -0.55
C ARG A 112 5.65 -14.53 -1.61
N GLU A 113 4.43 -14.29 -2.03
CA GLU A 113 4.03 -13.17 -2.87
C GLU A 113 3.04 -12.28 -2.11
N ARG A 114 3.20 -10.97 -2.25
CA ARG A 114 2.29 -9.97 -1.67
C ARG A 114 1.83 -9.02 -2.75
N SER A 115 0.56 -8.65 -2.74
CA SER A 115 0.04 -7.67 -3.69
C SER A 115 -0.85 -6.64 -3.01
N VAL A 116 -0.82 -5.43 -3.55
CA VAL A 116 -1.70 -4.32 -3.20
C VAL A 116 -2.07 -3.58 -4.47
N ALA A 117 -3.31 -3.14 -4.56
CA ALA A 117 -3.77 -2.30 -5.66
C ALA A 117 -4.47 -1.06 -5.14
N GLY A 118 -4.39 0.01 -5.91
CA GLY A 118 -5.01 1.28 -5.59
C GLY A 118 -5.44 2.06 -6.82
N THR A 119 -6.28 3.03 -6.60
CA THR A 119 -6.75 3.99 -7.60
C THR A 119 -6.79 5.40 -7.03
N VAL A 120 -7.01 6.37 -7.90
CA VAL A 120 -7.25 7.77 -7.54
C VAL A 120 -8.71 8.07 -7.85
N PHE A 121 -9.46 8.52 -6.85
CA PHE A 121 -10.86 8.90 -7.03
C PHE A 121 -10.98 10.32 -7.61
N SER A 122 -12.19 10.71 -7.97
CA SER A 122 -12.50 12.02 -8.57
C SER A 122 -12.16 13.22 -7.66
N ASP A 123 -11.97 12.98 -6.36
CA ASP A 123 -11.48 13.97 -5.39
C ASP A 123 -9.94 14.11 -5.38
N ASN A 124 -9.25 13.44 -6.32
CA ASN A 124 -7.80 13.33 -6.43
C ASN A 124 -7.11 12.67 -5.22
N LYS A 125 -7.85 11.90 -4.43
CA LYS A 125 -7.28 11.18 -3.29
C LYS A 125 -6.98 9.72 -3.63
N PRO A 126 -5.77 9.24 -3.27
CA PRO A 126 -5.43 7.83 -3.38
C PRO A 126 -6.29 6.95 -2.46
N ARG A 127 -6.66 5.77 -2.95
CA ARG A 127 -7.35 4.73 -2.21
C ARG A 127 -6.70 3.38 -2.46
N PHE A 128 -6.57 2.57 -1.41
CA PHE A 128 -6.31 1.14 -1.59
C PHE A 128 -7.63 0.43 -1.91
N ILE A 129 -7.65 -0.33 -3.00
CA ILE A 129 -8.84 -1.03 -3.48
C ILE A 129 -8.73 -2.54 -3.39
N GLN A 130 -7.53 -3.07 -3.21
CA GLN A 130 -7.32 -4.51 -3.04
C GLN A 130 -6.03 -4.78 -2.27
N VAL A 131 -6.06 -5.71 -1.34
CA VAL A 131 -4.87 -6.27 -0.65
C VAL A 131 -4.95 -7.79 -0.66
N LYS A 132 -3.89 -8.48 -1.09
CA LYS A 132 -3.85 -9.95 -1.21
C LYS A 132 -5.01 -10.54 -2.04
N GLY A 133 -5.49 -9.82 -3.05
CA GLY A 133 -6.65 -10.24 -3.82
C GLY A 133 -8.01 -9.95 -3.16
N ILE A 134 -8.06 -9.50 -1.90
CA ILE A 134 -9.27 -9.13 -1.18
C ILE A 134 -9.63 -7.67 -1.51
N ASN A 135 -10.83 -7.45 -2.01
CA ASN A 135 -11.32 -6.10 -2.32
C ASN A 135 -11.62 -5.32 -1.04
N ILE A 136 -11.22 -4.05 -1.05
CA ILE A 136 -11.44 -3.07 0.03
C ILE A 136 -11.71 -1.70 -0.61
N ASP A 137 -12.05 -0.72 0.21
CA ASP A 137 -12.05 0.70 -0.15
C ASP A 137 -11.49 1.47 1.06
N ALA A 138 -10.17 1.66 1.07
CA ALA A 138 -9.48 2.24 2.20
C ALA A 138 -8.82 3.57 1.85
N GLU A 139 -9.20 4.61 2.57
CA GLU A 139 -8.49 5.89 2.56
C GLU A 139 -7.10 5.72 3.16
N VAL A 140 -6.11 6.38 2.55
CA VAL A 140 -4.73 6.33 3.05
C VAL A 140 -4.52 7.48 4.03
N GLY A 141 -4.29 7.14 5.29
CA GLY A 141 -3.94 8.09 6.34
C GLY A 141 -2.47 7.98 6.74
N GLN A 142 -1.98 8.96 7.51
CA GLN A 142 -0.60 8.97 7.97
C GLN A 142 -0.27 7.77 8.84
N HIS A 143 -1.15 7.43 9.78
CA HIS A 143 -0.99 6.31 10.70
C HIS A 143 -2.05 5.27 10.43
N MET A 144 -1.65 4.08 10.01
CA MET A 144 -2.59 3.01 9.71
C MET A 144 -2.26 1.73 10.47
N LEU A 145 -3.30 0.99 10.79
CA LEU A 145 -3.21 -0.36 11.34
C LEU A 145 -3.74 -1.35 10.32
N TYR A 146 -2.91 -2.31 9.93
CA TYR A 146 -3.28 -3.43 9.08
C TYR A 146 -3.36 -4.71 9.89
N THR A 147 -4.48 -5.42 9.81
CA THR A 147 -4.65 -6.72 10.46
C THR A 147 -5.17 -7.77 9.50
N THR A 148 -4.82 -9.02 9.74
CA THR A 148 -5.40 -10.19 9.07
C THR A 148 -5.89 -11.20 10.10
N ASN A 149 -7.01 -11.85 9.82
CA ASN A 149 -7.63 -12.84 10.66
C ASN A 149 -8.50 -13.80 9.82
N ILE A 150 -9.03 -14.83 10.45
CA ILE A 150 -10.14 -15.61 9.87
C ILE A 150 -11.44 -14.83 10.15
N ASP A 151 -12.33 -14.75 9.15
CA ASP A 151 -13.62 -14.06 9.25
C ASP A 151 -14.53 -14.74 10.28
N THR A 152 -14.53 -14.18 11.49
CA THR A 152 -15.33 -14.65 12.61
C THR A 152 -16.00 -13.49 13.35
N PRO A 153 -17.18 -13.70 13.97
CA PRO A 153 -17.82 -12.67 14.76
C PRO A 153 -16.94 -12.16 15.90
N GLY A 154 -17.04 -10.86 16.20
CA GLY A 154 -16.37 -10.24 17.34
C GLY A 154 -15.07 -9.53 17.05
N ILE A 155 -14.45 -9.71 15.87
CA ILE A 155 -13.16 -9.09 15.49
C ILE A 155 -13.20 -7.56 15.61
N ILE A 156 -14.25 -6.93 15.07
CA ILE A 156 -14.42 -5.46 15.15
C ILE A 156 -14.50 -5.00 16.61
N GLY A 157 -15.22 -5.75 17.45
CA GLY A 157 -15.34 -5.45 18.89
C GLY A 157 -14.01 -5.55 19.62
N ILE A 158 -13.17 -6.53 19.28
CA ILE A 158 -11.82 -6.68 19.87
C ILE A 158 -10.93 -5.52 19.42
N LEU A 159 -10.90 -5.19 18.13
CA LEU A 159 -10.14 -4.04 17.61
C LEU A 159 -10.58 -2.73 18.29
N GLY A 160 -11.87 -2.43 18.23
CA GLY A 160 -12.41 -1.18 18.79
C GLY A 160 -12.16 -1.03 20.29
N ARG A 161 -12.37 -2.11 21.07
CA ARG A 161 -12.12 -2.10 22.52
C ARG A 161 -10.63 -1.91 22.82
N THR A 162 -9.76 -2.69 22.19
CA THR A 162 -8.31 -2.59 22.44
C THR A 162 -7.77 -1.21 22.09
N LEU A 163 -8.23 -0.61 21.00
CA LEU A 163 -7.81 0.74 20.62
C LEU A 163 -8.37 1.79 21.59
N ALA A 164 -9.65 1.71 21.96
CA ALA A 164 -10.28 2.65 22.89
C ALA A 164 -9.65 2.61 24.28
N GLU A 165 -9.32 1.43 24.81
CA GLU A 165 -8.64 1.26 26.10
C GLU A 165 -7.21 1.84 26.12
N ASN A 166 -6.66 2.19 24.97
CA ASN A 166 -5.34 2.79 24.81
C ASN A 166 -5.38 4.18 24.14
N ASP A 167 -6.52 4.87 24.25
CA ASP A 167 -6.75 6.23 23.73
C ASP A 167 -6.44 6.42 22.25
N ALA A 168 -6.49 5.33 21.45
CA ALA A 168 -6.28 5.36 20.02
C ALA A 168 -7.61 5.56 19.29
N ASN A 169 -7.79 6.73 18.67
CA ASN A 169 -9.00 7.06 17.94
C ASN A 169 -8.92 6.58 16.47
N ILE A 170 -10.04 6.04 15.99
CA ILE A 170 -10.19 5.51 14.62
C ILE A 170 -10.88 6.58 13.77
N ALA A 171 -10.17 7.09 12.76
CA ALA A 171 -10.73 8.04 11.80
C ALA A 171 -11.48 7.34 10.65
N ASN A 172 -10.98 6.18 10.20
CA ASN A 172 -11.62 5.37 9.19
C ASN A 172 -11.38 3.88 9.48
N PHE A 173 -12.36 3.05 9.15
CA PHE A 173 -12.31 1.60 9.36
C PHE A 173 -12.83 0.87 8.12
N THR A 174 -11.97 0.09 7.49
CA THR A 174 -12.32 -0.69 6.31
C THR A 174 -12.05 -2.17 6.53
N LEU A 175 -13.02 -2.98 6.18
CA LEU A 175 -12.95 -4.44 6.22
C LEU A 175 -13.12 -5.03 4.82
N GLY A 176 -12.35 -6.07 4.54
CA GLY A 176 -12.53 -6.94 3.39
C GLY A 176 -12.39 -8.41 3.80
N ARG A 177 -12.99 -9.31 3.03
CA ARG A 177 -12.84 -10.75 3.20
C ARG A 177 -12.82 -11.45 1.86
N SER A 178 -12.11 -12.60 1.80
CA SER A 178 -12.08 -13.44 0.61
C SER A 178 -13.45 -14.09 0.36
N GLU A 179 -14.02 -14.65 1.44
CA GLU A 179 -15.33 -15.30 1.47
C GLU A 179 -15.80 -15.39 2.93
N ILE A 180 -17.04 -15.82 3.15
CA ILE A 180 -17.59 -16.04 4.49
C ILE A 180 -16.77 -17.14 5.19
N GLY A 181 -16.21 -16.82 6.37
CA GLY A 181 -15.36 -17.73 7.14
C GLY A 181 -13.94 -17.89 6.57
N GLY A 182 -13.60 -17.19 5.50
CA GLY A 182 -12.28 -17.19 4.89
C GLY A 182 -11.33 -16.18 5.51
N GLU A 183 -10.29 -15.80 4.78
CA GLU A 183 -9.36 -14.77 5.24
C GLU A 183 -10.04 -13.39 5.20
N ALA A 184 -9.87 -12.63 6.27
CA ALA A 184 -10.32 -11.25 6.38
C ALA A 184 -9.15 -10.32 6.66
N ILE A 185 -9.27 -9.10 6.19
CA ILE A 185 -8.32 -8.01 6.43
C ILE A 185 -9.06 -6.80 6.96
N ALA A 186 -8.37 -6.02 7.81
CA ALA A 186 -8.81 -4.71 8.22
C ALA A 186 -7.71 -3.68 8.00
N LEU A 187 -8.09 -2.52 7.50
CA LEU A 187 -7.28 -1.31 7.43
C LEU A 187 -7.97 -0.21 8.21
N LEU A 188 -7.29 0.29 9.23
CA LEU A 188 -7.77 1.38 10.08
C LEU A 188 -6.87 2.59 9.87
N TYR A 189 -7.47 3.75 9.66
CA TYR A 189 -6.79 5.04 9.72
C TYR A 189 -6.94 5.58 11.15
N LEU A 190 -5.83 5.94 11.78
CA LEU A 190 -5.77 6.39 13.17
C LEU A 190 -5.31 7.84 13.22
N ASP A 191 -5.81 8.59 14.22
CA ASP A 191 -5.45 9.99 14.40
C ASP A 191 -4.00 10.19 14.90
N ALA A 192 -3.40 9.14 15.46
CA ALA A 192 -2.06 9.17 16.04
C ALA A 192 -1.32 7.83 15.81
N PRO A 193 0.02 7.83 15.87
CA PRO A 193 0.80 6.61 15.76
C PRO A 193 0.50 5.65 16.90
N LEU A 194 0.42 4.35 16.57
CA LEU A 194 0.28 3.30 17.58
C LEU A 194 1.60 2.94 18.21
N ILE A 195 1.58 2.75 19.53
CA ILE A 195 2.72 2.21 20.27
C ILE A 195 2.77 0.67 20.14
N ASP A 196 3.97 0.11 20.20
CA ASP A 196 4.21 -1.33 20.05
C ASP A 196 3.45 -2.19 21.08
N GLU A 197 3.13 -1.63 22.24
CA GLU A 197 2.34 -2.30 23.27
C GLU A 197 0.95 -2.69 22.77
N ILE A 198 0.29 -1.82 22.01
CA ILE A 198 -1.07 -2.07 21.47
C ILE A 198 -1.01 -3.20 20.44
N LYS A 199 0.00 -3.17 19.54
CA LYS A 199 0.25 -4.26 18.61
C LYS A 199 0.42 -5.59 19.33
N SER A 200 1.21 -5.59 20.41
CA SER A 200 1.42 -6.77 21.25
C SER A 200 0.15 -7.25 21.93
N LYS A 201 -0.70 -6.34 22.42
CA LYS A 201 -2.01 -6.67 23.03
C LYS A 201 -2.92 -7.34 22.00
N LEU A 202 -3.01 -6.79 20.78
CA LEU A 202 -3.82 -7.37 19.71
C LEU A 202 -3.35 -8.79 19.34
N LEU A 203 -2.05 -8.99 19.18
CA LEU A 203 -1.49 -10.32 18.88
C LEU A 203 -1.74 -11.34 20.00
N LYS A 204 -1.68 -10.92 21.27
CA LYS A 204 -1.96 -11.79 22.42
C LYS A 204 -3.41 -12.28 22.51
N THR A 205 -4.35 -11.62 21.82
CA THR A 205 -5.74 -12.12 21.74
C THR A 205 -5.84 -13.46 21.02
N GLY A 206 -4.85 -13.80 20.19
CA GLY A 206 -4.80 -15.04 19.41
C GLY A 206 -5.76 -15.08 18.22
N VAL A 207 -6.51 -13.99 17.95
CA VAL A 207 -7.47 -13.97 16.83
C VAL A 207 -6.88 -13.38 15.55
N PHE A 208 -5.79 -12.63 15.63
CA PHE A 208 -5.13 -12.02 14.48
C PHE A 208 -3.93 -12.85 14.02
N ASN A 209 -3.87 -13.14 12.72
CA ASN A 209 -2.73 -13.78 12.08
C ASN A 209 -1.57 -12.78 11.87
N GLN A 210 -1.92 -11.52 11.64
CA GLN A 210 -0.97 -10.43 11.46
C GLN A 210 -1.52 -9.14 12.04
N VAL A 211 -0.65 -8.35 12.65
CA VAL A 211 -0.90 -6.97 13.10
C VAL A 211 0.30 -6.14 12.69
N SER A 212 0.10 -5.14 11.84
CA SER A 212 1.17 -4.27 11.34
C SER A 212 0.77 -2.82 11.45
N VAL A 213 1.65 -2.01 12.05
CA VAL A 213 1.53 -0.56 12.07
C VAL A 213 2.21 -0.02 10.82
N LEU A 214 1.54 0.84 10.09
CA LEU A 214 2.00 1.40 8.82
C LEU A 214 2.00 2.92 8.90
N GLU A 215 3.03 3.53 8.33
CA GLU A 215 3.21 4.97 8.27
C GLU A 215 3.31 5.44 6.82
N PHE A 216 2.62 6.52 6.51
CA PHE A 216 2.61 7.11 5.17
C PHE A 216 2.85 8.62 5.23
N ASP A 217 3.51 9.16 4.22
CA ASP A 217 3.55 10.60 4.02
C ASP A 217 2.21 11.05 3.43
N VAL A 218 1.52 11.93 4.13
CA VAL A 218 0.32 12.60 3.64
C VAL A 218 0.74 14.01 3.29
N PHE A 219 0.68 14.36 2.02
CA PHE A 219 0.84 15.76 1.62
C PHE A 219 -0.46 16.48 1.94
N SER A 220 -0.36 17.49 2.80
CA SER A 220 -1.42 18.45 3.11
C SER A 220 -1.65 19.40 1.94
#